data_b0ce7bceeff607cb43c4e7192a6355e0
#
_entry.id   b0ce7bceeff607cb43c4e7192a6355e0
#
_cell.length_a   1.000
_cell.length_b   1.000
_cell.length_c   1.000
_cell.angle_alpha   90.00
_cell.angle_beta   90.00
_cell.angle_gamma   90.00
#
_symmetry.space_group_name_H-M   'P 1'
#
loop_
_entity.id
_entity.type
_entity.pdbx_description
1 polymer ?
#
loop_
_entity_poly.entity_id
_entity_poly.type
_entity_poly.pdbx_seq_one_letter_code
_entity_poly.pdbx_strand_id
1 'polypeptide(L)'
;MKLLHVADLHFRTNWFEWVTVQAPHYDAVCVAGDLLDMFGTAKTSLRAQAKWTRDWLREFPGRLFVCSGNHDWWDSDGVVDTDAHGDWLDKMARPEVTVDGQGAYCGDYYIHCHAFRAPPVWPQAPTGRWILLHHVPPALAATGMGGTGGNDNGCRLLAGALTTAARPPWIVLSGHLHKPKSWRGRCGPSWSLNPTFDEQAAIPNHIVIDTSTGTVTWITERAGTWPLQIL
;
A
#
# COMPACT_ATOMS: atom_id res chain seq x y z
N MET A 1 7.23 9.11 14.84
CA MET A 1 6.70 7.86 14.27
C MET A 1 7.53 7.48 13.06
N LYS A 2 7.93 6.22 12.98
CA LYS A 2 8.70 5.68 11.85
C LYS A 2 7.90 4.56 11.18
N LEU A 3 7.53 4.73 9.91
CA LEU A 3 6.74 3.77 9.13
C LEU A 3 7.61 3.13 8.04
N LEU A 4 7.39 1.84 7.80
CA LEU A 4 7.85 1.13 6.61
C LEU A 4 6.66 0.98 5.64
N HIS A 5 6.83 1.43 4.40
CA HIS A 5 5.83 1.24 3.35
C HIS A 5 6.37 0.36 2.22
N VAL A 6 5.65 -0.70 1.91
CA VAL A 6 5.86 -1.62 0.79
C VAL A 6 4.55 -1.81 0.02
N ALA A 7 4.64 -2.31 -1.20
CA ALA A 7 3.50 -2.67 -2.05
C ALA A 7 3.89 -3.79 -3.02
N ASP A 8 2.91 -4.37 -3.69
CA ASP A 8 3.12 -5.27 -4.83
C ASP A 8 4.04 -6.47 -4.47
N LEU A 9 3.73 -7.15 -3.35
CA LEU A 9 4.56 -8.28 -2.89
C LEU A 9 4.42 -9.51 -3.80
N HIS A 10 3.33 -9.64 -4.57
CA HIS A 10 3.09 -10.66 -5.59
C HIS A 10 3.55 -12.06 -5.19
N PHE A 11 3.15 -12.46 -3.99
CA PHE A 11 3.45 -13.74 -3.37
C PHE A 11 4.95 -14.13 -3.36
N ARG A 12 5.84 -13.16 -3.34
CA ARG A 12 7.28 -13.39 -3.16
C ARG A 12 7.56 -13.63 -1.69
N THR A 13 7.55 -14.87 -1.26
CA THR A 13 7.65 -15.24 0.17
C THR A 13 8.91 -14.70 0.85
N ASN A 14 10.03 -14.61 0.13
CA ASN A 14 11.24 -13.96 0.64
C ASN A 14 11.04 -12.46 0.94
N TRP A 15 10.16 -11.77 0.22
CA TRP A 15 9.83 -10.37 0.51
C TRP A 15 8.95 -10.25 1.75
N PHE A 16 7.99 -11.16 1.93
CA PHE A 16 7.19 -11.24 3.16
C PHE A 16 8.06 -11.53 4.38
N GLU A 17 9.02 -12.45 4.24
CA GLU A 17 10.00 -12.76 5.29
C GLU A 17 10.85 -11.53 5.63
N TRP A 18 11.35 -10.81 4.61
CA TRP A 18 12.08 -9.58 4.80
C TRP A 18 11.25 -8.52 5.56
N VAL A 19 9.99 -8.31 5.15
CA VAL A 19 9.07 -7.38 5.83
C VAL A 19 8.87 -7.77 7.29
N THR A 20 8.72 -9.06 7.56
CA THR A 20 8.60 -9.60 8.93
C THR A 20 9.83 -9.29 9.79
N VAL A 21 11.02 -9.50 9.23
CA VAL A 21 12.30 -9.20 9.91
C VAL A 21 12.47 -7.71 10.17
N GLN A 22 11.98 -6.86 9.24
CA GLN A 22 12.06 -5.40 9.41
C GLN A 22 11.04 -4.84 10.41
N ALA A 23 9.89 -5.48 10.60
CA ALA A 23 8.79 -4.95 11.39
C ALA A 23 9.18 -4.40 12.78
N PRO A 24 10.05 -5.06 13.57
CA PRO A 24 10.45 -4.57 14.90
C PRO A 24 11.21 -3.23 14.90
N HIS A 25 11.69 -2.77 13.74
CA HIS A 25 12.44 -1.52 13.61
C HIS A 25 11.56 -0.30 13.30
N TYR A 26 10.24 -0.51 13.20
CA TYR A 26 9.26 0.49 12.83
C TYR A 26 8.07 0.50 13.78
N ASP A 27 7.45 1.66 13.95
CA ASP A 27 6.22 1.79 14.74
C ASP A 27 5.03 1.10 14.05
N ALA A 28 5.05 1.04 12.71
CA ALA A 28 4.14 0.22 11.91
C ALA A 28 4.69 -0.05 10.51
N VAL A 29 4.14 -1.11 9.89
CA VAL A 29 4.32 -1.46 8.47
C VAL A 29 3.02 -1.17 7.72
N CYS A 30 3.14 -0.59 6.52
CA CYS A 30 2.04 -0.32 5.59
C CYS A 30 2.26 -1.13 4.31
N VAL A 31 1.31 -1.99 3.94
CA VAL A 31 1.35 -2.80 2.71
C VAL A 31 0.21 -2.39 1.79
N ALA A 32 0.54 -1.74 0.67
CA ALA A 32 -0.44 -1.18 -0.25
C ALA A 32 -0.84 -2.16 -1.35
N GLY A 33 -1.40 -3.31 -0.98
CA GLY A 33 -2.04 -4.26 -1.89
C GLY A 33 -1.10 -5.12 -2.73
N ASP A 34 -1.72 -5.94 -3.58
CA ASP A 34 -1.11 -6.96 -4.41
C ASP A 34 -0.21 -7.92 -3.60
N LEU A 35 -0.84 -8.50 -2.57
CA LEU A 35 -0.23 -9.53 -1.74
C LEU A 35 -0.06 -10.84 -2.54
N LEU A 36 -1.05 -11.14 -3.39
CA LEU A 36 -1.10 -12.36 -4.19
C LEU A 36 -0.55 -12.15 -5.59
N ASP A 37 -0.15 -13.25 -6.24
CA ASP A 37 0.24 -13.28 -7.66
C ASP A 37 -0.85 -13.94 -8.52
N MET A 38 -1.70 -13.10 -9.13
CA MET A 38 -2.79 -13.57 -9.98
C MET A 38 -2.32 -14.09 -11.35
N PHE A 39 -1.18 -13.62 -11.86
CA PHE A 39 -0.73 -13.94 -13.21
C PHE A 39 0.23 -15.12 -13.31
N GLY A 40 0.43 -15.85 -12.21
CA GLY A 40 1.00 -17.19 -12.22
C GLY A 40 2.52 -17.29 -12.39
N THR A 41 3.28 -16.29 -11.99
CA THR A 41 4.73 -16.43 -11.81
C THR A 41 5.01 -17.33 -10.58
N ALA A 42 4.16 -17.26 -9.57
CA ALA A 42 4.14 -18.22 -8.49
C ALA A 42 3.55 -19.56 -8.96
N LYS A 43 4.30 -20.65 -8.80
CA LYS A 43 3.85 -22.03 -9.13
C LYS A 43 2.80 -22.57 -8.14
N THR A 44 2.04 -21.69 -7.50
CA THR A 44 1.14 -21.97 -6.36
C THR A 44 -0.24 -21.42 -6.68
N SER A 45 -1.31 -22.20 -6.46
CA SER A 45 -2.68 -21.73 -6.71
C SER A 45 -3.02 -20.53 -5.83
N LEU A 46 -3.88 -19.63 -6.33
CA LEU A 46 -4.33 -18.44 -5.56
C LEU A 46 -4.91 -18.81 -4.20
N ARG A 47 -5.67 -19.91 -4.13
CA ARG A 47 -6.19 -20.43 -2.87
C ARG A 47 -5.09 -20.77 -1.85
N ALA A 48 -4.02 -21.40 -2.32
CA ALA A 48 -2.90 -21.75 -1.46
C ALA A 48 -2.09 -20.49 -1.08
N GLN A 49 -1.92 -19.55 -2.01
CA GLN A 49 -1.31 -18.25 -1.74
C GLN A 49 -2.10 -17.49 -0.66
N ALA A 50 -3.42 -17.37 -0.80
CA ALA A 50 -4.25 -16.68 0.19
C ALA A 50 -4.25 -17.37 1.55
N LYS A 51 -4.23 -18.72 1.57
CA LYS A 51 -4.09 -19.43 2.84
C LYS A 51 -2.78 -19.06 3.53
N TRP A 52 -1.67 -19.12 2.82
CA TRP A 52 -0.34 -18.79 3.33
C TRP A 52 -0.28 -17.32 3.81
N THR A 53 -0.80 -16.39 3.00
CA THR A 53 -0.82 -14.96 3.34
C THR A 53 -1.66 -14.68 4.58
N ARG A 54 -2.81 -15.37 4.74
CA ARG A 54 -3.61 -15.27 5.98
C ARG A 54 -2.85 -15.75 7.21
N ASP A 55 -2.10 -16.85 7.06
CA ASP A 55 -1.30 -17.36 8.18
C ASP A 55 -0.18 -16.35 8.51
N TRP A 56 0.48 -15.76 7.51
CA TRP A 56 1.45 -14.68 7.70
C TRP A 56 0.85 -13.45 8.40
N LEU A 57 -0.36 -12.99 7.99
CA LEU A 57 -1.05 -11.88 8.63
C LEU A 57 -1.39 -12.15 10.10
N ARG A 58 -1.75 -13.40 10.45
CA ARG A 58 -2.03 -13.79 11.83
C ARG A 58 -0.80 -13.79 12.71
N GLU A 59 0.34 -14.15 12.16
CA GLU A 59 1.61 -14.29 12.86
C GLU A 59 2.49 -13.04 12.81
N PHE A 60 2.05 -12.01 12.09
CA PHE A 60 2.84 -10.78 11.90
C PHE A 60 3.24 -10.16 13.24
N PRO A 61 4.56 -9.91 13.49
CA PRO A 61 5.07 -9.60 14.82
C PRO A 61 4.93 -8.14 15.24
N GLY A 62 4.22 -7.31 14.49
CA GLY A 62 4.14 -5.88 14.74
C GLY A 62 2.81 -5.29 14.32
N ARG A 63 2.76 -3.98 14.32
CA ARG A 63 1.60 -3.25 13.85
C ARG A 63 1.59 -3.18 12.32
N LEU A 64 0.50 -3.63 11.71
CA LEU A 64 0.34 -3.74 10.27
C LEU A 64 -0.91 -3.03 9.79
N PHE A 65 -0.75 -2.21 8.77
CA PHE A 65 -1.82 -1.64 7.98
C PHE A 65 -1.74 -2.25 6.58
N VAL A 66 -2.81 -2.83 6.09
CA VAL A 66 -2.82 -3.49 4.79
C VAL A 66 -4.13 -3.23 4.05
N CYS A 67 -4.05 -2.83 2.80
CA CYS A 67 -5.22 -2.76 1.92
C CYS A 67 -5.11 -3.79 0.80
N SER A 68 -6.24 -4.14 0.19
CA SER A 68 -6.26 -5.00 -1.00
C SER A 68 -5.74 -4.27 -2.24
N GLY A 69 -5.15 -5.03 -3.16
CA GLY A 69 -4.85 -4.63 -4.52
C GLY A 69 -5.70 -5.40 -5.55
N ASN A 70 -5.45 -5.20 -6.83
CA ASN A 70 -6.22 -5.87 -7.89
C ASN A 70 -5.92 -7.37 -7.98
N HIS A 71 -4.79 -7.85 -7.52
CA HIS A 71 -4.45 -9.26 -7.45
C HIS A 71 -5.07 -9.97 -6.23
N ASP A 72 -5.62 -9.24 -5.27
CA ASP A 72 -6.17 -9.79 -4.04
C ASP A 72 -7.67 -10.08 -4.14
N TRP A 73 -8.29 -9.71 -5.26
CA TRP A 73 -9.71 -9.90 -5.55
C TRP A 73 -9.93 -11.14 -6.41
N TRP A 74 -10.32 -12.26 -5.78
CA TRP A 74 -10.63 -13.51 -6.44
C TRP A 74 -11.61 -14.33 -5.60
N ASP A 75 -12.36 -15.21 -6.26
CA ASP A 75 -13.23 -16.15 -5.59
C ASP A 75 -12.49 -17.40 -5.10
N SER A 76 -13.21 -18.28 -4.41
CA SER A 76 -12.69 -19.54 -3.90
C SER A 76 -12.21 -20.50 -5.01
N ASP A 77 -12.60 -20.27 -6.25
CA ASP A 77 -12.32 -21.14 -7.41
C ASP A 77 -11.20 -20.55 -8.29
N GLY A 78 -10.64 -19.40 -7.92
CA GLY A 78 -9.57 -18.71 -8.66
C GLY A 78 -10.07 -17.91 -9.86
N VAL A 79 -11.38 -17.71 -9.97
CA VAL A 79 -12.00 -16.79 -10.92
C VAL A 79 -12.10 -15.42 -10.27
N VAL A 80 -11.76 -14.37 -11.01
CA VAL A 80 -12.00 -13.00 -10.57
C VAL A 80 -13.51 -12.81 -10.45
N ASP A 81 -14.04 -13.05 -9.27
CA ASP A 81 -15.44 -12.81 -8.99
C ASP A 81 -15.60 -11.33 -8.63
N THR A 82 -16.39 -10.65 -9.45
CA THR A 82 -16.76 -9.26 -9.22
C THR A 82 -17.64 -9.10 -7.98
N ASP A 83 -18.25 -10.17 -7.51
CA ASP A 83 -19.14 -10.22 -6.34
C ASP A 83 -18.50 -10.95 -5.14
N ALA A 84 -17.54 -11.84 -5.37
CA ALA A 84 -16.74 -12.43 -4.32
C ALA A 84 -15.61 -11.46 -3.96
N HIS A 85 -15.86 -10.75 -3.15
CA HIS A 85 -15.26 -9.85 -2.23
C HIS A 85 -13.83 -10.28 -1.85
N GLY A 86 -12.91 -9.35 -1.81
CA GLY A 86 -11.67 -9.49 -1.06
C GLY A 86 -11.87 -9.72 0.44
N ASP A 87 -13.02 -10.30 0.83
CA ASP A 87 -13.46 -10.61 2.19
C ASP A 87 -12.49 -11.47 2.98
N TRP A 88 -11.58 -12.15 2.29
CA TRP A 88 -10.57 -12.93 2.97
C TRP A 88 -9.61 -12.03 3.77
N LEU A 89 -9.35 -10.80 3.29
CA LEU A 89 -8.50 -9.83 3.98
C LEU A 89 -9.25 -9.20 5.16
N ASP A 90 -10.52 -8.87 5.01
CA ASP A 90 -11.35 -8.27 6.07
C ASP A 90 -11.40 -9.16 7.33
N LYS A 91 -11.40 -10.48 7.12
CA LYS A 91 -11.39 -11.47 8.21
C LYS A 91 -10.05 -11.54 8.97
N MET A 92 -9.04 -10.81 8.52
CA MET A 92 -7.71 -10.77 9.16
C MET A 92 -7.57 -9.63 10.16
N ALA A 93 -8.60 -8.77 10.31
CA ALA A 93 -8.61 -7.69 11.27
C ALA A 93 -8.37 -8.19 12.70
N ARG A 94 -7.43 -7.57 13.40
CA ARG A 94 -7.12 -7.80 14.81
C ARG A 94 -6.46 -6.55 15.40
N PRO A 95 -6.24 -6.43 16.71
CA PRO A 95 -5.71 -5.20 17.31
C PRO A 95 -4.42 -4.67 16.67
N GLU A 96 -3.55 -5.57 16.19
CA GLU A 96 -2.28 -5.21 15.54
C GLU A 96 -2.38 -5.14 14.01
N VAL A 97 -3.46 -5.65 13.39
CA VAL A 97 -3.64 -5.69 11.93
C VAL A 97 -4.90 -4.95 11.54
N THR A 98 -4.71 -3.81 10.89
CA THR A 98 -5.79 -2.97 10.33
C THR A 98 -5.89 -3.26 8.83
N VAL A 99 -7.11 -3.57 8.37
CA VAL A 99 -7.37 -4.01 6.98
C VAL A 99 -8.34 -3.08 6.26
N ASP A 100 -8.74 -3.44 5.06
CA ASP A 100 -9.67 -2.72 4.21
C ASP A 100 -10.89 -2.14 4.97
N GLY A 101 -11.22 -0.90 4.65
CA GLY A 101 -12.34 -0.17 5.26
C GLY A 101 -12.09 0.33 6.68
N GLN A 102 -10.99 -0.05 7.29
CA GLN A 102 -10.65 0.26 8.67
C GLN A 102 -9.56 1.32 8.78
N GLY A 103 -9.45 1.90 9.95
CA GLY A 103 -8.36 2.80 10.28
C GLY A 103 -8.07 2.80 11.76
N ALA A 104 -6.83 3.12 12.10
CA ALA A 104 -6.36 3.18 13.48
C ALA A 104 -5.28 4.24 13.65
N TYR A 105 -5.08 4.68 14.89
CA TYR A 105 -4.00 5.59 15.24
C TYR A 105 -2.68 4.82 15.42
N CYS A 106 -1.60 5.36 14.84
CA CYS A 106 -0.23 5.00 15.15
C CYS A 106 0.47 6.29 15.62
N GLY A 107 0.72 6.39 16.92
CA GLY A 107 1.07 7.68 17.52
C GLY A 107 -0.02 8.73 17.28
N ASP A 108 0.38 9.91 16.84
CA ASP A 108 -0.54 11.02 16.55
C ASP A 108 -1.17 10.98 15.14
N TYR A 109 -0.86 9.97 14.35
CA TYR A 109 -1.30 9.86 12.97
C TYR A 109 -2.36 8.78 12.82
N TYR A 110 -3.49 9.15 12.21
CA TYR A 110 -4.50 8.17 11.81
C TYR A 110 -4.11 7.60 10.45
N ILE A 111 -4.13 6.26 10.31
CA ILE A 111 -3.86 5.55 9.06
C ILE A 111 -5.13 4.82 8.68
N HIS A 112 -5.66 5.08 7.48
CA HIS A 112 -6.85 4.43 6.93
C HIS A 112 -6.49 3.52 5.78
N CYS A 113 -6.91 2.26 5.85
CA CYS A 113 -6.78 1.27 4.79
C CYS A 113 -8.03 1.32 3.90
N HIS A 114 -7.87 1.68 2.65
CA HIS A 114 -8.97 1.81 1.71
C HIS A 114 -8.96 0.67 0.71
N ALA A 115 -10.05 -0.09 0.64
CA ALA A 115 -10.19 -1.24 -0.25
C ALA A 115 -10.05 -0.86 -1.73
N PHE A 116 -9.44 -1.70 -2.52
CA PHE A 116 -9.13 -1.46 -3.94
C PHE A 116 -10.34 -1.00 -4.76
N ARG A 117 -11.52 -1.60 -4.57
CA ARG A 117 -12.73 -1.28 -5.34
C ARG A 117 -13.73 -0.39 -4.62
N ALA A 118 -13.46 -0.02 -3.37
CA ALA A 118 -14.37 0.86 -2.66
C ALA A 118 -14.37 2.26 -3.29
N PRO A 119 -15.54 2.93 -3.38
CA PRO A 119 -15.55 4.33 -3.74
C PRO A 119 -14.76 5.13 -2.69
N PRO A 120 -13.99 6.16 -3.07
CA PRO A 120 -13.19 6.94 -2.13
C PRO A 120 -14.08 7.80 -1.23
N VAL A 121 -14.73 7.15 -0.28
CA VAL A 121 -15.52 7.77 0.78
C VAL A 121 -14.60 7.93 1.99
N TRP A 122 -14.36 9.16 2.37
CA TRP A 122 -13.52 9.45 3.52
C TRP A 122 -14.26 9.10 4.81
N PRO A 123 -13.61 8.43 5.75
CA PRO A 123 -14.09 8.42 7.13
C PRO A 123 -14.21 9.87 7.60
N GLN A 124 -15.06 10.16 8.58
CA GLN A 124 -15.01 11.49 9.20
C GLN A 124 -13.57 11.76 9.57
N ALA A 125 -12.96 12.72 8.85
CA ALA A 125 -11.53 12.92 8.91
C ALA A 125 -11.11 13.17 10.36
N PRO A 126 -10.16 12.38 10.89
CA PRO A 126 -9.69 12.54 12.24
C PRO A 126 -9.15 13.96 12.43
N THR A 127 -9.12 14.43 13.65
CA THR A 127 -8.43 15.68 13.98
C THR A 127 -6.93 15.50 13.77
N GLY A 128 -6.31 16.33 12.93
CA GLY A 128 -4.88 16.27 12.66
C GLY A 128 -4.51 15.71 11.27
N ARG A 129 -3.24 15.41 11.11
CA ARG A 129 -2.71 14.82 9.87
C ARG A 129 -3.01 13.33 9.83
N TRP A 130 -3.44 12.83 8.67
CA TRP A 130 -3.72 11.43 8.48
C TRP A 130 -3.13 10.89 7.18
N ILE A 131 -3.01 9.57 7.09
CA ILE A 131 -2.40 8.83 5.98
C ILE A 131 -3.46 7.92 5.38
N LEU A 132 -3.57 7.93 4.07
CA LEU A 132 -4.40 6.99 3.32
C LEU A 132 -3.50 5.90 2.73
N LEU A 133 -3.85 4.65 2.98
CA LEU A 133 -3.29 3.49 2.31
C LEU A 133 -4.29 3.03 1.25
N HIS A 134 -3.92 3.12 -0.03
CA HIS A 134 -4.76 2.74 -1.15
C HIS A 134 -3.89 2.22 -2.30
N HIS A 135 -4.22 1.06 -2.84
CA HIS A 135 -3.36 0.40 -3.82
C HIS A 135 -3.08 1.24 -5.06
N VAL A 136 -4.12 1.79 -5.72
CA VAL A 136 -3.94 2.58 -6.94
C VAL A 136 -3.59 4.02 -6.59
N PRO A 137 -2.47 4.58 -7.10
CA PRO A 137 -2.12 5.97 -6.87
C PRO A 137 -3.16 6.91 -7.49
N PRO A 138 -3.28 8.16 -7.00
CA PRO A 138 -4.18 9.14 -7.61
C PRO A 138 -3.74 9.49 -9.04
N ALA A 139 -4.70 9.66 -9.94
CA ALA A 139 -4.47 10.22 -11.26
C ALA A 139 -3.84 11.62 -11.15
N LEU A 140 -3.18 12.07 -12.21
CA LEU A 140 -2.48 13.35 -12.32
C LEU A 140 -1.24 13.50 -11.41
N ALA A 141 -1.03 12.61 -10.46
CA ALA A 141 0.23 12.53 -9.72
C ALA A 141 1.29 11.78 -10.53
N ALA A 142 2.56 12.12 -10.36
CA ALA A 142 3.66 11.43 -11.06
C ALA A 142 3.76 9.94 -10.68
N THR A 143 3.23 9.54 -9.53
CA THR A 143 3.09 8.15 -9.07
C THR A 143 2.01 7.37 -9.83
N GLY A 144 1.00 8.07 -10.41
CA GLY A 144 -0.07 7.49 -11.22
C GLY A 144 0.24 7.48 -12.72
N MET A 145 1.31 8.16 -13.14
CA MET A 145 1.74 8.22 -14.54
C MET A 145 2.78 7.15 -14.84
N GLY A 146 2.64 6.46 -15.98
CA GLY A 146 3.66 5.50 -16.45
C GLY A 146 4.97 6.19 -16.84
N GLY A 147 6.10 5.55 -16.54
CA GLY A 147 7.44 6.07 -16.83
C GLY A 147 7.76 6.20 -18.33
N THR A 148 7.26 5.27 -19.14
CA THR A 148 7.41 5.28 -20.60
C THR A 148 6.05 5.47 -21.26
N GLY A 149 5.89 6.54 -22.04
CA GLY A 149 4.65 6.82 -22.79
C GLY A 149 3.63 7.73 -22.10
N GLY A 150 3.82 8.09 -20.82
CA GLY A 150 3.06 9.15 -20.17
C GLY A 150 1.58 8.88 -19.91
N ASN A 151 1.09 7.65 -20.09
CA ASN A 151 -0.31 7.32 -19.79
C ASN A 151 -0.56 7.44 -18.29
N ASP A 152 -1.67 8.13 -17.96
CA ASP A 152 -2.17 8.23 -16.59
C ASP A 152 -3.04 6.99 -16.28
N ASN A 153 -2.48 6.09 -15.47
CA ASN A 153 -3.13 4.87 -14.99
C ASN A 153 -3.58 5.00 -13.53
N GLY A 154 -3.51 6.20 -12.97
CA GLY A 154 -3.97 6.47 -11.61
C GLY A 154 -5.48 6.52 -11.48
N CYS A 155 -5.96 6.48 -10.24
CA CYS A 155 -7.38 6.53 -9.91
C CYS A 155 -7.92 7.97 -10.00
N ARG A 156 -8.80 8.23 -10.99
CA ARG A 156 -9.42 9.55 -11.18
C ARG A 156 -10.39 9.92 -10.06
N LEU A 157 -11.12 8.93 -9.53
CA LEU A 157 -12.05 9.17 -8.42
C LEU A 157 -11.28 9.58 -7.17
N LEU A 158 -10.15 8.91 -6.89
CA LEU A 158 -9.27 9.29 -5.78
C LEU A 158 -8.72 10.70 -5.97
N ALA A 159 -8.24 11.04 -7.16
CA ALA A 159 -7.72 12.38 -7.46
C ALA A 159 -8.79 13.46 -7.24
N GLY A 160 -10.03 13.23 -7.71
CA GLY A 160 -11.16 14.11 -7.47
C GLY A 160 -11.45 14.30 -5.98
N ALA A 161 -11.51 13.20 -5.23
CA ALA A 161 -11.75 13.24 -3.79
C ALA A 161 -10.65 13.98 -3.03
N LEU A 162 -9.38 13.78 -3.37
CA LEU A 162 -8.24 14.47 -2.74
C LEU A 162 -8.27 15.98 -2.96
N THR A 163 -8.75 16.43 -4.12
CA THR A 163 -8.79 17.86 -4.47
C THR A 163 -10.01 18.58 -3.89
N THR A 164 -11.08 17.86 -3.57
CA THR A 164 -12.35 18.45 -3.07
C THR A 164 -12.57 18.23 -1.57
N ALA A 165 -11.84 17.31 -0.94
CA ALA A 165 -12.00 17.03 0.48
C ALA A 165 -11.63 18.24 1.35
N ALA A 166 -12.48 18.56 2.34
CA ALA A 166 -12.20 19.61 3.32
C ALA A 166 -10.94 19.29 4.19
N ARG A 167 -10.67 18.01 4.41
CA ARG A 167 -9.51 17.51 5.15
C ARG A 167 -8.91 16.31 4.41
N PRO A 168 -8.15 16.54 3.35
CA PRO A 168 -7.50 15.45 2.61
C PRO A 168 -6.40 14.80 3.45
N PRO A 169 -6.02 13.55 3.14
CA PRO A 169 -4.85 12.92 3.75
C PRO A 169 -3.59 13.76 3.49
N TRP A 170 -2.71 13.79 4.45
CA TRP A 170 -1.38 14.38 4.27
C TRP A 170 -0.54 13.58 3.27
N ILE A 171 -0.63 12.23 3.37
CA ILE A 171 0.07 11.29 2.49
C ILE A 171 -0.90 10.24 2.00
N VAL A 172 -0.78 9.87 0.72
CA VAL A 172 -1.34 8.66 0.11
C VAL A 172 -0.19 7.69 -0.14
N LEU A 173 -0.26 6.52 0.46
CA LEU A 173 0.65 5.40 0.24
C LEU A 173 0.02 4.44 -0.77
N SER A 174 0.70 4.14 -1.86
CA SER A 174 0.18 3.35 -2.97
C SER A 174 1.22 2.38 -3.54
N GLY A 175 0.79 1.51 -4.44
CA GLY A 175 1.57 0.59 -5.26
C GLY A 175 1.07 0.59 -6.70
N HIS A 176 0.72 -0.61 -7.24
CA HIS A 176 0.05 -0.83 -8.52
C HIS A 176 0.88 -0.48 -9.75
N LEU A 177 1.36 0.73 -9.87
CA LEU A 177 2.25 1.10 -10.98
C LEU A 177 3.67 0.69 -10.63
N HIS A 178 4.13 -0.40 -11.21
CA HIS A 178 5.46 -0.94 -10.98
C HIS A 178 6.58 0.02 -11.42
N LYS A 179 6.35 0.77 -12.51
CA LYS A 179 7.31 1.72 -13.09
C LYS A 179 6.62 3.08 -13.30
N PRO A 180 6.28 3.81 -12.24
CA PRO A 180 5.73 5.15 -12.36
C PRO A 180 6.79 6.14 -12.86
N LYS A 181 6.34 7.30 -13.33
CA LYS A 181 7.21 8.41 -13.72
C LYS A 181 8.09 8.88 -12.56
N SER A 182 7.59 8.80 -11.35
CA SER A 182 8.34 9.09 -10.12
C SER A 182 7.74 8.30 -8.94
N TRP A 183 8.59 7.91 -7.99
CA TRP A 183 8.17 7.30 -6.73
C TRP A 183 7.36 8.24 -5.82
N ARG A 184 7.37 9.54 -6.13
CA ARG A 184 6.68 10.61 -5.40
C ARG A 184 5.97 11.57 -6.34
N GLY A 185 4.88 12.15 -5.85
CA GLY A 185 4.13 13.17 -6.56
C GLY A 185 3.21 13.94 -5.61
N ARG A 186 2.44 14.84 -6.18
CA ARG A 186 1.37 15.56 -5.48
C ARG A 186 0.05 15.39 -6.20
N CYS A 187 -1.04 15.29 -5.43
CA CYS A 187 -2.40 15.41 -5.91
C CYS A 187 -3.16 16.35 -4.96
N GLY A 188 -3.45 17.56 -5.42
CA GLY A 188 -3.89 18.62 -4.53
C GLY A 188 -2.89 18.87 -3.39
N PRO A 189 -3.34 18.97 -2.14
CA PRO A 189 -2.46 19.18 -0.99
C PRO A 189 -1.74 17.91 -0.50
N SER A 190 -2.14 16.73 -1.00
CA SER A 190 -1.63 15.44 -0.54
C SER A 190 -0.34 15.05 -1.24
N TRP A 191 0.63 14.50 -0.50
CA TRP A 191 1.72 13.75 -1.07
C TRP A 191 1.22 12.38 -1.55
N SER A 192 1.69 11.91 -2.69
CA SER A 192 1.48 10.56 -3.20
C SER A 192 2.83 9.85 -3.32
N LEU A 193 2.92 8.67 -2.71
CA LEU A 193 4.16 7.88 -2.61
C LEU A 193 3.88 6.46 -3.11
N ASN A 194 4.80 5.95 -3.95
CA ASN A 194 4.75 4.59 -4.49
C ASN A 194 6.18 4.01 -4.45
N PRO A 195 6.42 2.89 -3.75
CA PRO A 195 7.77 2.33 -3.62
C PRO A 195 8.35 1.79 -4.93
N THR A 196 7.54 1.65 -5.98
CA THR A 196 7.90 0.98 -7.23
C THR A 196 8.09 -0.54 -7.06
N PHE A 197 8.30 -1.25 -8.17
CA PHE A 197 8.51 -2.69 -8.16
C PHE A 197 9.71 -3.05 -9.04
N ASP A 198 10.62 -3.86 -8.51
CA ASP A 198 11.71 -4.47 -9.27
C ASP A 198 11.68 -5.99 -9.06
N GLU A 199 11.21 -6.71 -10.06
CA GLU A 199 11.08 -8.16 -10.00
C GLU A 199 12.40 -8.92 -9.79
N GLN A 200 13.53 -8.28 -10.08
CA GLN A 200 14.87 -8.86 -9.93
C GLN A 200 15.51 -8.57 -8.58
N ALA A 201 14.89 -7.72 -7.75
CA ALA A 201 15.43 -7.38 -6.45
C ALA A 201 15.24 -8.54 -5.44
N ALA A 202 16.22 -8.75 -4.57
CA ALA A 202 16.13 -9.75 -3.50
C ALA A 202 15.19 -9.31 -2.37
N ILE A 203 15.00 -8.00 -2.18
CA ILE A 203 14.11 -7.37 -1.21
C ILE A 203 13.15 -6.40 -1.91
N PRO A 204 11.96 -6.11 -1.37
CA PRO A 204 11.05 -5.16 -1.99
C PRO A 204 11.64 -3.74 -1.95
N ASN A 205 11.41 -2.98 -3.03
CA ASN A 205 11.57 -1.54 -2.95
C ASN A 205 10.64 -1.01 -1.85
N HIS A 206 11.11 -0.05 -1.08
CA HIS A 206 10.35 0.42 0.07
C HIS A 206 10.56 1.90 0.36
N ILE A 207 9.63 2.45 1.14
CA ILE A 207 9.69 3.83 1.60
C ILE A 207 9.70 3.83 3.13
N VAL A 208 10.61 4.58 3.71
CA VAL A 208 10.64 4.86 5.15
C VAL A 208 10.15 6.28 5.37
N ILE A 209 9.15 6.43 6.26
CA ILE A 209 8.61 7.72 6.66
C ILE A 209 8.99 7.94 8.12
N ASP A 210 9.78 8.96 8.39
CA ASP A 210 10.12 9.38 9.74
C ASP A 210 9.49 10.75 10.03
N THR A 211 8.41 10.74 10.82
CA THR A 211 7.68 11.97 11.15
C THR A 211 8.40 12.82 12.17
N SER A 212 9.37 12.29 12.91
CA SER A 212 10.14 13.07 13.88
C SER A 212 11.15 13.99 13.21
N THR A 213 11.67 13.56 12.07
CA THR A 213 12.58 14.34 11.23
C THR A 213 11.88 15.02 10.05
N GLY A 214 10.63 14.63 9.77
CA GLY A 214 9.90 15.07 8.59
C GLY A 214 10.45 14.50 7.27
N THR A 215 11.16 13.39 7.31
CA THR A 215 11.84 12.81 6.17
C THR A 215 11.10 11.60 5.63
N VAL A 216 10.99 11.53 4.31
CA VAL A 216 10.58 10.34 3.58
C VAL A 216 11.77 9.86 2.75
N THR A 217 12.12 8.59 2.90
CA THR A 217 13.26 8.01 2.18
C THR A 217 12.78 6.85 1.33
N TRP A 218 12.98 6.93 0.02
CA TRP A 218 12.78 5.81 -0.89
C TRP A 218 14.08 5.02 -1.02
N ILE A 219 13.98 3.71 -0.86
CA ILE A 219 15.12 2.79 -0.82
C ILE A 219 14.88 1.67 -1.82
N THR A 220 15.86 1.43 -2.67
CA THR A 220 15.87 0.31 -3.62
C THR A 220 17.23 -0.38 -3.58
N GLU A 221 17.24 -1.68 -3.78
CA GLU A 221 18.48 -2.46 -3.80
C GLU A 221 19.43 -2.00 -4.92
N ARG A 222 18.88 -1.70 -6.09
CA ARG A 222 19.67 -1.42 -7.32
C ARG A 222 19.94 0.04 -7.58
N ALA A 223 19.07 0.92 -7.16
CA ALA A 223 19.19 2.33 -7.48
C ALA A 223 19.65 3.19 -6.29
N GLY A 224 19.62 2.66 -5.04
CA GLY A 224 20.14 3.33 -3.85
C GLY A 224 19.05 3.99 -2.98
N THR A 225 19.39 5.09 -2.32
CA THR A 225 18.56 5.74 -1.29
C THR A 225 18.34 7.21 -1.63
N TRP A 226 17.08 7.66 -1.64
CA TRP A 226 16.68 9.03 -1.97
C TRP A 226 15.83 9.65 -0.87
N PRO A 227 16.36 10.57 -0.06
CA PRO A 227 15.59 11.29 0.93
C PRO A 227 14.76 12.44 0.32
N LEU A 228 13.65 12.76 0.96
CA LEU A 228 12.78 13.89 0.67
C LEU A 228 12.29 14.51 1.98
N GLN A 229 12.45 15.81 2.12
CA GLN A 229 11.84 16.56 3.21
C GLN A 229 10.40 16.90 2.88
N ILE A 230 9.44 16.55 3.78
CA ILE A 230 7.99 16.74 3.55
C ILE A 230 7.26 17.51 4.67
N LEU A 231 7.98 17.92 5.72
CA LEU A 231 7.47 18.79 6.80
C LEU A 231 7.93 20.22 6.63
#